data_575ff2601da17172ee541ee1c1d53e55
#
_entry.id   575ff2601da17172ee541ee1c1d53e55
#
_cell.length_a   1.000
_cell.length_b   1.000
_cell.length_c   1.000
_cell.angle_alpha   90.00
_cell.angle_beta   90.00
_cell.angle_gamma   90.00
#
_symmetry.space_group_name_H-M   'P 1'
#
loop_
_entity.id
_entity.type
_entity.pdbx_description
1 polymer ?
#
loop_
_entity_poly.entity_id
_entity_poly.type
_entity_poly.pdbx_seq_one_letter_code
_entity_poly.pdbx_strand_id
1 'polypeptide(L)'
;HAANKNWSIGQDEKGIMYFGNDIGLLESDGMEWELYPMPNSPIVRALAVESHYTIYTGGAEELGRWDRDQSGKLKYTSLNKLLPPEVLDNESFWRIWIDGSKVYFQT
;
A
#
# COMPACT_ATOMS: atom_id res chain seq x y z
N HIS A 1 19.23 0.68 -0.83
CA HIS A 1 18.90 -0.70 -1.09
C HIS A 1 17.64 -1.10 -0.32
N ALA A 2 16.71 -1.70 -1.02
CA ALA A 2 15.46 -2.07 -0.41
C ALA A 2 15.63 -3.15 0.64
N ALA A 3 14.65 -3.29 1.52
CA ALA A 3 14.59 -4.38 2.46
C ALA A 3 14.57 -5.71 1.71
N ASN A 4 14.90 -6.78 2.40
CA ASN A 4 15.16 -8.06 1.76
C ASN A 4 13.93 -8.74 1.17
N LYS A 5 12.72 -8.35 1.60
CA LYS A 5 11.53 -9.09 1.23
C LYS A 5 10.44 -8.18 0.68
N ASN A 6 9.99 -8.50 -0.52
CA ASN A 6 8.84 -7.87 -1.14
C ASN A 6 7.66 -8.83 -1.05
N TRP A 7 6.55 -8.38 -0.48
CA TRP A 7 5.36 -9.18 -0.23
C TRP A 7 4.33 -9.08 -1.35
N SER A 8 4.34 -7.96 -2.08
CA SER A 8 3.33 -7.69 -3.08
C SER A 8 3.89 -6.75 -4.13
N ILE A 9 3.25 -6.73 -5.31
CA ILE A 9 3.72 -5.94 -6.46
C ILE A 9 2.51 -5.44 -7.24
N GLY A 10 2.64 -4.24 -7.83
CA GLY A 10 1.62 -3.67 -8.70
C GLY A 10 2.24 -2.67 -9.66
N GLN A 11 1.45 -2.23 -10.64
CA GLN A 11 1.90 -1.27 -11.63
C GLN A 11 0.74 -0.33 -11.96
N ASP A 12 1.04 0.97 -12.12
CA ASP A 12 0.00 1.92 -12.51
C ASP A 12 -0.05 2.10 -14.03
N GLU A 13 -0.97 2.94 -14.47
CA GLU A 13 -1.21 3.17 -15.89
C GLU A 13 -0.05 3.91 -16.57
N LYS A 14 0.84 4.50 -15.80
CA LYS A 14 2.02 5.20 -16.32
C LYS A 14 3.25 4.32 -16.34
N GLY A 15 3.12 3.05 -15.95
CA GLY A 15 4.24 2.11 -15.95
C GLY A 15 5.08 2.13 -14.69
N ILE A 16 4.71 2.92 -13.69
CA ILE A 16 5.43 2.96 -12.41
C ILE A 16 5.11 1.69 -11.64
N MET A 17 6.16 1.05 -11.10
CA MET A 17 6.04 -0.17 -10.32
C MET A 17 5.99 0.14 -8.83
N TYR A 18 5.21 -0.65 -8.11
CA TYR A 18 5.06 -0.54 -6.66
C TYR A 18 5.29 -1.87 -6.00
N PHE A 19 6.01 -1.85 -4.89
CA PHE A 19 6.33 -3.05 -4.13
C PHE A 19 5.99 -2.82 -2.66
N GLY A 20 5.23 -3.74 -2.07
CA GLY A 20 5.04 -3.77 -0.63
C GLY A 20 6.20 -4.56 -0.02
N ASN A 21 6.91 -3.96 0.94
CA ASN A 21 8.03 -4.66 1.54
C ASN A 21 8.08 -4.46 3.06
N ASP A 22 9.16 -4.94 3.68
CA ASP A 22 9.29 -4.98 5.14
C ASP A 22 9.33 -3.60 5.79
N ILE A 23 9.64 -2.57 5.04
CA ILE A 23 9.75 -1.20 5.60
C ILE A 23 8.54 -0.36 5.23
N GLY A 24 7.95 -0.60 4.05
CA GLY A 24 6.83 0.22 3.60
C GLY A 24 6.52 0.01 2.13
N LEU A 25 6.18 1.10 1.45
CA LEU A 25 5.83 1.09 0.05
C LEU A 25 7.01 1.61 -0.77
N LEU A 26 7.43 0.83 -1.75
CA LEU A 26 8.55 1.17 -2.62
C LEU A 26 8.03 1.44 -4.03
N GLU A 27 8.44 2.56 -4.61
CA GLU A 27 8.01 3.00 -5.94
C GLU A 27 9.22 3.08 -6.85
N SER A 28 9.07 2.66 -8.12
CA SER A 28 10.17 2.74 -9.09
C SER A 28 9.66 3.03 -10.49
N ASP A 29 10.37 3.91 -11.19
CA ASP A 29 10.15 4.17 -12.61
C ASP A 29 11.10 3.35 -13.49
N GLY A 30 11.86 2.44 -12.89
CA GLY A 30 12.87 1.65 -13.59
C GLY A 30 14.28 2.21 -13.47
N MET A 31 14.42 3.48 -13.12
CA MET A 31 15.72 4.14 -12.99
C MET A 31 15.96 4.62 -11.57
N GLU A 32 14.94 5.10 -10.91
CA GLU A 32 15.05 5.61 -9.54
C GLU A 32 14.04 4.90 -8.65
N TRP A 33 14.37 4.86 -7.35
CA TRP A 33 13.54 4.21 -6.34
C TRP A 33 13.19 5.22 -5.26
N GLU A 34 11.93 5.22 -4.83
CA GLU A 34 11.46 6.04 -3.72
C GLU A 34 10.83 5.14 -2.68
N LEU A 35 11.32 5.22 -1.44
CA LEU A 35 10.75 4.45 -0.34
C LEU A 35 9.85 5.35 0.49
N TYR A 36 8.62 4.86 0.73
CA TYR A 36 7.66 5.51 1.62
C TYR A 36 7.50 4.63 2.85
N PRO A 37 8.14 4.96 3.97
CA PRO A 37 8.02 4.14 5.18
C PRO A 37 6.60 4.20 5.74
N MET A 38 6.15 3.07 6.28
CA MET A 38 4.86 3.02 6.96
C MET A 38 4.96 3.66 8.33
N PRO A 39 4.03 4.54 8.70
CA PRO A 39 4.12 5.23 10.00
C PRO A 39 3.82 4.33 11.21
N ASN A 40 2.92 3.35 11.06
CA ASN A 40 2.46 2.55 12.21
C ASN A 40 2.88 1.10 12.16
N SER A 41 2.95 0.53 10.97
CA SER A 41 3.32 -0.86 10.75
C SER A 41 4.23 -0.90 9.55
N PRO A 42 5.49 -1.31 9.69
CA PRO A 42 6.44 -1.22 8.58
C PRO A 42 6.13 -2.16 7.43
N ILE A 43 5.53 -3.30 7.71
CA ILE A 43 5.36 -4.34 6.70
C ILE A 43 4.13 -4.07 5.83
N VAL A 44 4.33 -3.95 4.52
CA VAL A 44 3.24 -3.87 3.54
C VAL A 44 3.12 -5.24 2.89
N ARG A 45 2.08 -5.99 3.27
CA ARG A 45 1.87 -7.35 2.79
C ARG A 45 0.99 -7.43 1.56
N ALA A 46 0.12 -6.46 1.38
CA ALA A 46 -0.79 -6.42 0.25
C ALA A 46 -0.83 -5.01 -0.32
N LEU A 47 -1.00 -4.91 -1.63
CA LEU A 47 -1.24 -3.61 -2.24
C LEU A 47 -2.16 -3.77 -3.45
N ALA A 48 -2.87 -2.69 -3.76
CA ALA A 48 -3.68 -2.59 -4.96
C ALA A 48 -3.55 -1.18 -5.51
N VAL A 49 -3.20 -1.08 -6.79
CA VAL A 49 -2.98 0.19 -7.45
C VAL A 49 -4.27 0.58 -8.16
N GLU A 50 -4.93 1.64 -7.71
CA GLU A 50 -6.10 2.16 -8.40
C GLU A 50 -5.67 2.99 -9.61
N SER A 51 -4.67 3.86 -9.42
CA SER A 51 -4.13 4.71 -10.46
C SER A 51 -2.77 5.22 -10.00
N HIS A 52 -2.13 6.02 -10.84
CA HIS A 52 -0.91 6.73 -10.45
C HIS A 52 -1.12 7.59 -9.20
N TYR A 53 -2.34 8.01 -8.94
CA TYR A 53 -2.66 8.96 -7.87
C TYR A 53 -3.12 8.31 -6.58
N THR A 54 -3.56 7.05 -6.62
CA THR A 54 -4.12 6.39 -5.43
C THR A 54 -3.73 4.92 -5.38
N ILE A 55 -3.15 4.51 -4.25
CA ILE A 55 -2.70 3.13 -4.02
C ILE A 55 -3.20 2.73 -2.62
N TYR A 56 -3.70 1.49 -2.51
CA TYR A 56 -4.13 0.93 -1.23
C TYR A 56 -3.11 -0.09 -0.75
N THR A 57 -2.81 -0.06 0.53
CA THR A 57 -1.87 -1.02 1.14
C THR A 57 -2.44 -1.59 2.41
N GLY A 58 -2.04 -2.83 2.72
CA GLY A 58 -2.46 -3.50 3.94
C GLY A 58 -1.32 -4.29 4.55
N GLY A 59 -1.33 -4.39 5.86
CA GLY A 59 -0.34 -5.16 6.62
C GLY A 59 -0.95 -5.67 7.90
N ALA A 60 -0.11 -5.87 8.92
CA ALA A 60 -0.57 -6.36 10.21
C ALA A 60 -1.40 -5.27 10.91
N GLU A 61 -2.69 -5.52 11.09
CA GLU A 61 -3.61 -4.63 11.80
C GLU A 61 -3.64 -3.21 11.23
N GLU A 62 -3.35 -3.09 9.91
CA GLU A 62 -3.28 -1.77 9.29
C GLU A 62 -3.76 -1.85 7.85
N LEU A 63 -4.71 -0.98 7.49
CA LEU A 63 -5.19 -0.81 6.14
C LEU A 63 -5.14 0.69 5.83
N GLY A 64 -4.64 1.05 4.66
CA GLY A 64 -4.50 2.46 4.35
C GLY A 64 -4.51 2.79 2.87
N ARG A 65 -4.49 4.08 2.62
CA ARG A 65 -4.51 4.63 1.28
C ARG A 65 -3.41 5.66 1.13
N TRP A 66 -2.76 5.62 -0.01
CA TRP A 66 -1.74 6.58 -0.40
C TRP A 66 -2.30 7.44 -1.52
N ASP A 67 -2.25 8.75 -1.37
CA ASP A 67 -2.67 9.70 -2.39
C ASP A 67 -1.49 10.57 -2.79
N ARG A 68 -1.33 10.77 -4.11
CA ARG A 68 -0.21 11.54 -4.64
C ARG A 68 -0.57 13.02 -4.60
N ASP A 69 0.30 13.83 -4.00
CA ASP A 69 0.08 15.26 -3.91
C ASP A 69 0.61 15.99 -5.15
N GLN A 70 0.51 17.31 -5.15
CA GLN A 70 0.92 18.11 -6.30
C GLN A 70 2.42 18.09 -6.54
N SER A 71 3.20 17.77 -5.51
CA SER A 71 4.65 17.65 -5.67
C SER A 71 5.08 16.29 -6.22
N GLY A 72 4.13 15.37 -6.39
CA GLY A 72 4.40 14.04 -6.88
C GLY A 72 4.71 13.02 -5.80
N LYS A 73 4.56 13.40 -4.53
CA LYS A 73 4.84 12.50 -3.41
C LYS A 73 3.57 11.88 -2.87
N LEU A 74 3.65 10.62 -2.48
CA LEU A 74 2.53 9.89 -1.90
C LEU A 74 2.39 10.23 -0.42
N LYS A 75 1.16 10.45 0.02
CA LYS A 75 0.82 10.73 1.41
C LYS A 75 -0.11 9.66 1.93
N TYR A 76 0.17 9.13 3.10
CA TYR A 76 -0.54 8.01 3.69
C TYR A 76 -1.68 8.46 4.59
N THR A 77 -2.82 7.78 4.46
CA THR A 77 -3.96 7.96 5.35
C THR A 77 -4.39 6.57 5.83
N SER A 78 -4.39 6.36 7.14
CA SER A 78 -4.89 5.11 7.70
C SER A 78 -6.40 5.02 7.52
N LEU A 79 -6.88 3.85 7.13
CA LEU A 79 -8.31 3.57 7.00
C LEU A 79 -8.84 2.76 8.17
N ASN A 80 -8.03 2.55 9.21
CA ASN A 80 -8.42 1.73 10.35
C ASN A 80 -9.68 2.23 11.04
N LYS A 81 -9.90 3.54 11.03
CA LYS A 81 -11.10 4.13 11.64
C LYS A 81 -12.40 3.70 10.96
N LEU A 82 -12.31 3.24 9.72
CA LEU A 82 -13.47 2.81 8.95
C LEU A 82 -13.80 1.34 9.17
N LEU A 83 -12.96 0.63 9.90
CA LEU A 83 -13.10 -0.81 10.11
C LEU A 83 -13.58 -1.11 11.53
N PRO A 84 -14.41 -2.16 11.72
CA PRO A 84 -14.77 -2.61 13.07
C PRO A 84 -13.51 -3.03 13.84
N PRO A 85 -13.43 -2.75 15.15
CA PRO A 85 -12.26 -3.13 15.93
C PRO A 85 -11.91 -4.61 15.87
N GLU A 86 -12.91 -5.47 15.81
CA GLU A 86 -12.69 -6.93 15.75
C GLU A 86 -12.01 -7.36 14.45
N VAL A 87 -12.14 -6.58 13.38
CA VAL A 87 -11.46 -6.88 12.12
C VAL A 87 -9.96 -6.61 12.23
N LEU A 88 -9.58 -5.63 13.03
CA LEU A 88 -8.17 -5.23 13.19
C LEU A 88 -7.43 -6.06 14.23
N ASP A 89 -8.15 -6.73 15.13
CA ASP A 89 -7.54 -7.41 16.26
C ASP A 89 -6.81 -8.67 15.81
N ASN A 90 -5.47 -8.64 15.86
CA ASN A 90 -4.59 -9.75 15.50
C ASN A 90 -4.72 -10.20 14.03
N GLU A 91 -5.28 -9.36 13.17
CA GLU A 91 -5.45 -9.70 11.75
C GLU A 91 -4.40 -9.03 10.89
N SER A 92 -4.09 -9.67 9.77
CA SER A 92 -3.22 -9.10 8.74
C SER A 92 -4.00 -9.06 7.43
N PHE A 93 -3.82 -7.99 6.67
CA PHE A 93 -4.45 -7.86 5.37
C PHE A 93 -3.50 -8.43 4.33
N TRP A 94 -3.87 -9.61 3.78
CA TRP A 94 -3.02 -10.36 2.87
C TRP A 94 -3.31 -10.07 1.41
N ARG A 95 -4.50 -9.55 1.12
CA ARG A 95 -4.92 -9.34 -0.24
C ARG A 95 -5.87 -8.15 -0.34
N ILE A 96 -5.62 -7.29 -1.34
CA ILE A 96 -6.48 -6.16 -1.68
C ILE A 96 -6.70 -6.18 -3.18
N TRP A 97 -7.94 -5.94 -3.62
CA TRP A 97 -8.21 -5.80 -5.04
C TRP A 97 -9.31 -4.77 -5.26
N ILE A 98 -9.33 -4.22 -6.48
CA ILE A 98 -10.24 -3.13 -6.85
C ILE A 98 -11.15 -3.63 -7.96
N ASP A 99 -12.46 -3.37 -7.80
CA ASP A 99 -13.46 -3.70 -8.82
C ASP A 99 -14.37 -2.49 -8.97
N GLY A 100 -14.17 -1.74 -10.07
CA GLY A 100 -14.91 -0.52 -10.31
C GLY A 100 -14.63 0.52 -9.23
N SER A 101 -15.65 0.96 -8.53
CA SER A 101 -15.53 1.96 -7.46
C SER A 101 -15.33 1.34 -6.09
N LYS A 102 -15.20 0.01 -6.02
CA LYS A 102 -15.11 -0.70 -4.74
C LYS A 102 -13.73 -1.28 -4.52
N VAL A 103 -13.29 -1.23 -3.26
CA VAL A 103 -12.02 -1.82 -2.83
C VAL A 103 -12.35 -2.96 -1.88
N TYR A 104 -11.82 -4.13 -2.18
CA TYR A 104 -12.02 -5.34 -1.38
C TYR A 104 -10.72 -5.70 -0.70
N PHE A 105 -10.81 -6.24 0.51
CA PHE A 105 -9.64 -6.71 1.24
C PHE A 105 -9.96 -8.01 1.94
N GLN A 106 -8.92 -8.81 2.15
CA GLN A 106 -9.03 -10.12 2.77
C GLN A 106 -7.99 -10.23 3.89
N THR A 107 -8.44 -10.64 5.04
CA THR A 107 -7.57 -10.93 6.18
C THR A 107 -7.08 -12.36 6.19
#